data_bb454cbc4dd61ffb24ccd7e7a215cfc1
#
_entry.id   bb454cbc4dd61ffb24ccd7e7a215cfc1
#
_cell.length_a   1.000
_cell.length_b   1.000
_cell.length_c   1.000
_cell.angle_alpha   90.00
_cell.angle_beta   90.00
_cell.angle_gamma   90.00
#
_symmetry.space_group_name_H-M   'P 1'
#
loop_
_entity.id
_entity.type
_entity.pdbx_description
1 polymer ?
#
loop_
_entity_poly.entity_id
_entity_poly.type
_entity_poly.pdbx_seq_one_letter_code
_entity_poly.pdbx_strand_id
1 'polypeptide(L)'
;CFVRKWKAFRKQVFRWMPSRTGYRRYKLEKKTGNGAYETVKTWDNGDLADAEFGEDYTDNVISTGTAYTYRVTATVQVKDANKNLRSWSNSAEVKATATGTKPAISVKSTQKGVATVSWKAVAGADGYDVYCGSSRKSQKGTVVKGTTKLTANKTKLTSGKTYYFRARAYKMVGSAKVYTGYSAVKSVKVK
;
A
#
# COMPACT_ATOMS: atom_id res chain seq x y z
N CYS A 1 -2.92 2.04 2.81
CA CYS A 1 -2.20 3.31 3.13
C CYS A 1 -2.81 4.55 2.45
N PHE A 2 -3.59 4.38 1.39
CA PHE A 2 -4.26 5.46 0.63
C PHE A 2 -5.36 6.16 1.45
N VAL A 3 -6.13 5.41 2.23
CA VAL A 3 -7.28 5.90 3.01
C VAL A 3 -6.92 6.99 4.04
N ARG A 4 -5.77 6.88 4.72
CA ARG A 4 -5.36 7.87 5.74
C ARG A 4 -4.94 9.22 5.13
N LYS A 5 -4.30 9.21 3.97
CA LYS A 5 -3.90 10.46 3.26
C LYS A 5 -5.12 11.15 2.63
N TRP A 6 -6.12 10.38 2.19
CA TRP A 6 -7.38 10.90 1.67
C TRP A 6 -8.17 11.69 2.72
N LYS A 7 -8.26 11.21 3.96
CA LYS A 7 -8.92 11.94 5.07
C LYS A 7 -8.27 13.29 5.39
N ALA A 8 -6.95 13.38 5.31
CA ALA A 8 -6.22 14.64 5.52
C ALA A 8 -6.43 15.63 4.36
N PHE A 9 -6.50 15.13 3.11
CA PHE A 9 -6.77 15.91 1.92
C PHE A 9 -8.18 16.52 1.93
N ARG A 10 -9.19 15.76 2.34
CA ARG A 10 -10.57 16.23 2.52
C ARG A 10 -10.65 17.52 3.34
N LYS A 11 -9.92 17.61 4.46
CA LYS A 11 -9.89 18.80 5.31
C LYS A 11 -9.30 20.04 4.62
N GLN A 12 -8.35 19.88 3.72
CA GLN A 12 -7.72 20.99 2.98
C GLN A 12 -8.61 21.52 1.85
N VAL A 13 -9.26 20.65 1.05
CA VAL A 13 -10.10 21.04 -0.07
C VAL A 13 -11.39 21.72 0.39
N PHE A 14 -12.00 21.23 1.47
CA PHE A 14 -13.28 21.79 1.97
C PHE A 14 -13.13 23.12 2.72
N ARG A 15 -11.95 23.50 3.18
CA ARG A 15 -11.74 24.75 3.92
C ARG A 15 -11.92 26.00 3.07
N TRP A 16 -11.91 25.88 1.74
CA TRP A 16 -11.94 26.99 0.78
C TRP A 16 -13.21 27.06 -0.07
N MET A 17 -14.24 26.29 0.21
CA MET A 17 -15.47 26.29 -0.59
C MET A 17 -16.52 27.26 -0.03
N PRO A 18 -16.84 28.36 -0.72
CA PRO A 18 -17.62 29.46 -0.16
C PRO A 18 -19.14 29.25 -0.12
N SER A 19 -19.71 28.19 -0.67
CA SER A 19 -21.16 27.97 -0.59
C SER A 19 -21.59 26.51 -0.58
N ARG A 20 -22.73 26.24 0.08
CA ARG A 20 -23.36 24.90 0.15
C ARG A 20 -24.20 24.57 -1.09
N THR A 21 -24.42 25.49 -2.00
CA THR A 21 -25.23 25.33 -3.21
C THR A 21 -24.35 25.37 -4.46
N GLY A 22 -24.48 24.41 -5.35
CA GLY A 22 -23.74 24.34 -6.61
C GLY A 22 -23.40 22.93 -7.05
N TYR A 23 -23.18 22.76 -8.36
CA TYR A 23 -22.73 21.50 -8.93
C TYR A 23 -21.30 21.20 -8.51
N ARG A 24 -21.03 20.00 -8.07
CA ARG A 24 -19.68 19.55 -7.66
C ARG A 24 -19.28 18.32 -8.45
N ARG A 25 -18.05 18.34 -8.93
CA ARG A 25 -17.42 17.22 -9.62
C ARG A 25 -16.11 16.89 -8.94
N TYR A 26 -15.85 15.60 -8.75
CA TYR A 26 -14.55 15.08 -8.34
C TYR A 26 -14.03 14.18 -9.42
N LYS A 27 -12.78 14.39 -9.82
CA LYS A 27 -12.09 13.57 -10.80
C LYS A 27 -10.85 12.97 -10.15
N LEU A 28 -10.77 11.65 -10.17
CA LEU A 28 -9.56 10.90 -9.80
C LEU A 28 -8.83 10.53 -11.09
N GLU A 29 -7.59 10.91 -11.16
CA GLU A 29 -6.68 10.60 -12.25
C GLU A 29 -5.47 9.85 -11.73
N LYS A 30 -4.90 8.99 -12.57
CA LYS A 30 -3.69 8.22 -12.30
C LYS A 30 -2.70 8.41 -13.44
N LYS A 31 -1.41 8.51 -13.10
CA LYS A 31 -0.32 8.36 -14.07
C LYS A 31 0.70 7.35 -13.59
N THR A 32 1.32 6.65 -14.53
CA THR A 32 2.41 5.71 -14.30
C THR A 32 3.74 6.39 -14.59
N GLY A 33 4.62 6.46 -13.61
CA GLY A 33 5.92 7.12 -13.73
C GLY A 33 5.78 8.57 -14.22
N ASN A 34 6.41 8.89 -15.37
CA ASN A 34 6.37 10.20 -16.02
C ASN A 34 5.30 10.31 -17.13
N GLY A 35 4.42 9.31 -17.26
CA GLY A 35 3.35 9.30 -18.26
C GLY A 35 2.28 10.38 -18.06
N ALA A 36 1.32 10.44 -18.98
CA ALA A 36 0.17 11.32 -18.88
C ALA A 36 -0.81 10.86 -17.78
N TYR A 37 -1.63 11.78 -17.32
CA TYR A 37 -2.75 11.45 -16.42
C TYR A 37 -3.90 10.85 -17.21
N GLU A 38 -4.40 9.72 -16.73
CA GLU A 38 -5.59 9.04 -17.22
C GLU A 38 -6.69 9.13 -16.17
N THR A 39 -7.92 9.41 -16.59
CA THR A 39 -9.07 9.46 -15.68
C THR A 39 -9.39 8.04 -15.22
N VAL A 40 -9.40 7.83 -13.92
CA VAL A 40 -9.72 6.55 -13.28
C VAL A 40 -11.18 6.51 -12.86
N LYS A 41 -11.68 7.61 -12.27
CA LYS A 41 -13.06 7.72 -11.84
C LYS A 41 -13.47 9.19 -11.76
N THR A 42 -14.75 9.44 -12.06
CA THR A 42 -15.39 10.73 -11.86
C THR A 42 -16.62 10.52 -10.98
N TRP A 43 -16.83 11.42 -10.05
CA TRP A 43 -18.05 11.50 -9.25
C TRP A 43 -18.69 12.85 -9.56
N ASP A 44 -19.88 12.79 -10.10
CA ASP A 44 -20.70 13.95 -10.37
C ASP A 44 -21.86 13.95 -9.38
N ASN A 45 -21.97 14.98 -8.57
CA ASN A 45 -23.08 15.13 -7.66
C ASN A 45 -23.83 16.42 -8.01
N GLY A 46 -24.97 16.25 -8.67
CA GLY A 46 -25.99 17.28 -8.65
C GLY A 46 -26.47 17.44 -7.21
N ASP A 47 -26.50 18.67 -6.73
CA ASP A 47 -27.00 19.07 -5.40
C ASP A 47 -26.59 18.19 -4.21
N LEU A 48 -25.39 18.44 -3.72
CA LEU A 48 -24.96 17.94 -2.42
C LEU A 48 -25.32 18.95 -1.32
N ALA A 49 -26.54 18.92 -0.86
CA ALA A 49 -26.88 19.59 0.39
C ALA A 49 -26.21 18.88 1.60
N ASP A 50 -26.09 17.53 1.59
CA ASP A 50 -25.71 16.76 2.77
C ASP A 50 -24.91 15.47 2.51
N ALA A 51 -24.32 15.24 1.35
CA ALA A 51 -23.58 14.00 1.16
C ALA A 51 -22.21 14.05 1.84
N GLU A 52 -22.03 13.27 2.87
CA GLU A 52 -20.72 12.89 3.39
C GLU A 52 -19.96 12.14 2.28
N PHE A 53 -18.97 12.77 1.67
CA PHE A 53 -18.02 12.10 0.79
C PHE A 53 -17.15 11.14 1.62
N GLY A 54 -17.56 9.89 1.64
CA GLY A 54 -16.87 8.82 2.37
C GLY A 54 -16.48 7.64 1.48
N GLU A 55 -16.56 7.76 0.15
CA GLU A 55 -16.17 6.64 -0.72
C GLU A 55 -14.66 6.48 -0.77
N ASP A 56 -14.20 5.33 -0.29
CA ASP A 56 -12.85 4.86 -0.49
C ASP A 56 -12.73 4.30 -1.93
N TYR A 57 -11.70 4.72 -2.65
CA TYR A 57 -11.38 4.12 -3.94
C TYR A 57 -10.22 3.15 -3.78
N THR A 58 -10.42 1.92 -4.27
CA THR A 58 -9.37 0.89 -4.34
C THR A 58 -9.00 0.67 -5.80
N ASP A 59 -7.75 0.94 -6.15
CA ASP A 59 -7.24 0.63 -7.48
C ASP A 59 -6.74 -0.82 -7.51
N ASN A 60 -7.46 -1.67 -8.22
CA ASN A 60 -7.14 -3.08 -8.42
C ASN A 60 -6.27 -3.33 -9.66
N VAL A 61 -6.04 -2.29 -10.48
CA VAL A 61 -5.24 -2.36 -11.72
C VAL A 61 -3.87 -1.73 -11.48
N ILE A 62 -3.09 -2.39 -10.61
CA ILE A 62 -1.74 -1.93 -10.27
C ILE A 62 -0.73 -3.06 -10.40
N SER A 63 0.48 -2.73 -10.88
CA SER A 63 1.61 -3.67 -10.98
C SER A 63 2.61 -3.43 -9.85
N THR A 64 2.98 -4.50 -9.14
CA THR A 64 3.98 -4.43 -8.06
C THR A 64 5.28 -3.81 -8.54
N GLY A 65 5.81 -2.88 -7.76
CA GLY A 65 7.05 -2.15 -8.06
C GLY A 65 6.86 -0.92 -8.95
N THR A 66 5.67 -0.70 -9.48
CA THR A 66 5.37 0.46 -10.32
C THR A 66 5.03 1.67 -9.46
N ALA A 67 5.62 2.82 -9.78
CA ALA A 67 5.31 4.10 -9.16
C ALA A 67 4.10 4.73 -9.86
N TYR A 68 3.09 5.05 -9.08
CA TYR A 68 1.90 5.75 -9.53
C TYR A 68 1.80 7.11 -8.85
N THR A 69 1.30 8.10 -9.58
CA THR A 69 0.85 9.37 -9.00
C THR A 69 -0.65 9.47 -9.23
N TYR A 70 -1.39 9.65 -8.16
CA TYR A 70 -2.83 9.90 -8.21
C TYR A 70 -3.08 11.37 -7.97
N ARG A 71 -3.95 11.97 -8.76
CA ARG A 71 -4.41 13.34 -8.62
C ARG A 71 -5.91 13.35 -8.45
N VAL A 72 -6.39 14.03 -7.42
CA VAL A 72 -7.80 14.31 -7.26
C VAL A 72 -8.03 15.79 -7.52
N THR A 73 -8.95 16.08 -8.41
CA THR A 73 -9.41 17.44 -8.72
C THR A 73 -10.84 17.58 -8.26
N ALA A 74 -11.10 18.56 -7.41
CA ALA A 74 -12.45 19.00 -7.05
C ALA A 74 -12.81 20.24 -7.86
N THR A 75 -13.96 20.22 -8.51
CA THR A 75 -14.50 21.35 -9.27
C THR A 75 -15.85 21.73 -8.71
N VAL A 76 -16.08 23.01 -8.48
CA VAL A 76 -17.36 23.57 -8.08
C VAL A 76 -17.83 24.52 -9.16
N GLN A 77 -19.11 24.42 -9.53
CA GLN A 77 -19.76 25.33 -10.49
C GLN A 77 -20.97 25.96 -9.83
N VAL A 78 -21.05 27.27 -9.86
CA VAL A 78 -22.14 28.06 -9.28
C VAL A 78 -22.59 29.06 -10.33
N LYS A 79 -23.88 29.30 -10.43
CA LYS A 79 -24.43 30.42 -11.23
C LYS A 79 -24.33 31.70 -10.41
N ASP A 80 -23.73 32.74 -10.99
CA ASP A 80 -23.76 34.10 -10.40
C ASP A 80 -25.14 34.75 -10.49
N ALA A 81 -25.30 35.97 -9.96
CA ALA A 81 -26.55 36.70 -9.97
C ALA A 81 -27.09 36.95 -11.40
N ASN A 82 -26.20 36.98 -12.39
CA ASN A 82 -26.55 37.16 -13.81
C ASN A 82 -26.77 35.82 -14.53
N LYS A 83 -26.90 34.72 -13.79
CA LYS A 83 -27.05 33.35 -14.29
C LYS A 83 -25.83 32.81 -15.07
N ASN A 84 -24.69 33.51 -15.08
CA ASN A 84 -23.45 33.03 -15.69
C ASN A 84 -22.83 31.94 -14.83
N LEU A 85 -22.31 30.88 -15.48
CA LEU A 85 -21.65 29.78 -14.82
C LEU A 85 -20.23 30.19 -14.40
N ARG A 86 -19.96 30.14 -13.11
CA ARG A 86 -18.63 30.31 -12.53
C ARG A 86 -18.09 28.96 -12.07
N SER A 87 -16.82 28.66 -12.38
CA SER A 87 -16.20 27.41 -12.05
C SER A 87 -14.88 27.64 -11.33
N TRP A 88 -14.66 26.90 -10.25
CA TRP A 88 -13.41 26.86 -9.49
C TRP A 88 -12.94 25.41 -9.35
N SER A 89 -11.64 25.18 -9.49
CA SER A 89 -11.06 23.87 -9.32
C SER A 89 -9.85 23.92 -8.40
N ASN A 90 -9.67 22.91 -7.58
CA ASN A 90 -8.47 22.68 -6.80
C ASN A 90 -8.08 21.21 -6.87
N SER A 91 -6.78 20.91 -6.86
CA SER A 91 -6.30 19.55 -6.98
C SER A 91 -5.19 19.24 -5.98
N ALA A 92 -5.07 17.97 -5.62
CA ALA A 92 -3.92 17.47 -4.87
C ALA A 92 -3.44 16.14 -5.42
N GLU A 93 -2.14 15.91 -5.22
CA GLU A 93 -1.46 14.72 -5.70
C GLU A 93 -0.93 13.89 -4.56
N VAL A 94 -0.91 12.56 -4.77
CA VAL A 94 -0.20 11.61 -3.91
C VAL A 94 0.59 10.64 -4.77
N LYS A 95 1.86 10.45 -4.42
CA LYS A 95 2.72 9.43 -5.03
C LYS A 95 2.72 8.18 -4.18
N ALA A 96 2.57 7.03 -4.83
CA ALA A 96 2.62 5.74 -4.18
C ALA A 96 3.30 4.71 -5.09
N THR A 97 4.16 3.89 -4.51
CA THR A 97 4.68 2.71 -5.21
C THR A 97 3.83 1.51 -4.82
N ALA A 98 3.32 0.79 -5.81
CA ALA A 98 2.55 -0.40 -5.56
C ALA A 98 3.44 -1.47 -4.92
N THR A 99 3.06 -1.94 -3.74
CA THR A 99 3.74 -3.04 -3.06
C THR A 99 2.88 -4.29 -3.17
N GLY A 100 3.48 -5.41 -3.56
CA GLY A 100 2.79 -6.69 -3.69
C GLY A 100 2.24 -7.22 -2.36
N THR A 101 1.49 -8.30 -2.46
CA THR A 101 0.94 -9.02 -1.30
C THR A 101 2.05 -9.48 -0.35
N LYS A 102 1.82 -9.36 0.95
CA LYS A 102 2.75 -9.87 1.96
C LYS A 102 2.84 -11.40 1.90
N PRO A 103 4.04 -12.00 2.00
CA PRO A 103 4.14 -13.45 2.04
C PRO A 103 3.45 -14.03 3.29
N ALA A 104 2.77 -15.17 3.13
CA ALA A 104 2.24 -15.95 4.24
C ALA A 104 3.28 -17.00 4.62
N ILE A 105 3.83 -16.95 5.84
CA ILE A 105 4.88 -17.86 6.30
C ILE A 105 4.34 -18.89 7.29
N SER A 106 4.98 -20.06 7.30
CA SER A 106 4.89 -21.06 8.36
C SER A 106 6.30 -21.40 8.88
N VAL A 107 6.38 -21.85 10.13
CA VAL A 107 7.67 -22.18 10.76
C VAL A 107 7.50 -23.46 11.54
N LYS A 108 8.48 -24.39 11.41
CA LYS A 108 8.54 -25.63 12.16
C LYS A 108 9.98 -25.91 12.58
N SER A 109 10.14 -26.69 13.66
CA SER A 109 11.41 -27.23 14.10
C SER A 109 11.25 -28.73 14.27
N THR A 110 11.89 -29.50 13.39
CA THR A 110 11.85 -30.96 13.37
C THR A 110 13.17 -31.56 13.86
N GLN A 111 14.24 -30.78 13.77
CA GLN A 111 15.61 -31.18 14.16
C GLN A 111 16.13 -30.27 15.27
N LYS A 112 17.01 -30.82 16.13
CA LYS A 112 17.66 -30.07 17.21
C LYS A 112 18.44 -28.87 16.67
N GLY A 113 18.19 -27.70 17.23
CA GLY A 113 18.88 -26.45 16.87
C GLY A 113 18.53 -25.87 15.49
N VAL A 114 17.47 -26.39 14.83
CA VAL A 114 17.08 -25.94 13.46
C VAL A 114 15.61 -25.51 13.42
N ALA A 115 15.35 -24.39 12.80
CA ALA A 115 14.01 -23.94 12.41
C ALA A 115 13.92 -23.83 10.89
N THR A 116 12.90 -24.44 10.30
CA THR A 116 12.57 -24.34 8.88
C THR A 116 11.42 -23.38 8.71
N VAL A 117 11.64 -22.33 7.90
CA VAL A 117 10.61 -21.36 7.49
C VAL A 117 10.21 -21.66 6.06
N SER A 118 8.92 -21.74 5.79
CA SER A 118 8.38 -21.90 4.44
C SER A 118 7.29 -20.87 4.17
N TRP A 119 7.09 -20.54 2.89
CA TRP A 119 6.08 -19.56 2.49
C TRP A 119 5.49 -19.89 1.11
N LYS A 120 4.32 -19.31 0.84
CA LYS A 120 3.70 -19.39 -0.48
C LYS A 120 4.32 -18.34 -1.40
N ALA A 121 4.42 -18.67 -2.69
CA ALA A 121 4.86 -17.73 -3.70
C ALA A 121 3.97 -16.49 -3.72
N VAL A 122 4.60 -15.33 -3.86
CA VAL A 122 3.92 -14.05 -4.06
C VAL A 122 4.00 -13.72 -5.54
N ALA A 123 2.85 -13.47 -6.15
CA ALA A 123 2.78 -13.16 -7.58
C ALA A 123 3.66 -11.95 -7.94
N GLY A 124 4.49 -12.09 -8.98
CA GLY A 124 5.38 -11.05 -9.46
C GLY A 124 6.59 -10.75 -8.57
N ALA A 125 6.86 -11.54 -7.53
CA ALA A 125 8.06 -11.39 -6.70
C ALA A 125 9.29 -12.01 -7.39
N ASP A 126 10.40 -11.28 -7.36
CA ASP A 126 11.70 -11.75 -7.85
C ASP A 126 12.52 -12.45 -6.75
N GLY A 127 12.13 -12.28 -5.49
CA GLY A 127 12.77 -12.98 -4.38
C GLY A 127 12.25 -12.57 -3.01
N TYR A 128 12.90 -13.14 -1.98
CA TYR A 128 12.47 -13.03 -0.59
C TYR A 128 13.64 -12.75 0.34
N ASP A 129 13.37 -11.97 1.38
CA ASP A 129 14.23 -11.81 2.55
C ASP A 129 13.51 -12.38 3.77
N VAL A 130 14.21 -13.21 4.57
CA VAL A 130 13.69 -13.83 5.78
C VAL A 130 14.54 -13.45 6.99
N TYR A 131 13.90 -13.12 8.07
CA TYR A 131 14.52 -12.63 9.29
C TYR A 131 14.05 -13.43 10.51
N CYS A 132 14.91 -13.51 11.54
CA CYS A 132 14.57 -14.11 12.82
C CYS A 132 15.03 -13.24 14.00
N GLY A 133 14.51 -13.56 15.18
CA GLY A 133 14.92 -12.97 16.45
C GLY A 133 14.40 -13.77 17.63
N SER A 134 14.93 -13.50 18.82
CA SER A 134 14.48 -14.06 20.08
C SER A 134 13.26 -13.33 20.67
N SER A 135 12.84 -12.22 20.08
CA SER A 135 11.72 -11.41 20.53
C SER A 135 10.67 -11.22 19.44
N ARG A 136 9.37 -11.26 19.81
CA ARG A 136 8.27 -10.96 18.92
C ARG A 136 8.30 -9.52 18.38
N LYS A 137 8.88 -8.59 19.13
CA LYS A 137 8.97 -7.18 18.73
C LYS A 137 10.16 -6.90 17.80
N SER A 138 11.15 -7.80 17.75
CA SER A 138 12.39 -7.55 16.98
C SER A 138 12.93 -8.82 16.32
N GLN A 139 12.92 -8.85 14.98
CA GLN A 139 13.53 -9.89 14.14
C GLN A 139 14.62 -9.24 13.29
N LYS A 140 15.80 -8.97 13.90
CA LYS A 140 16.94 -8.30 13.24
C LYS A 140 17.94 -9.28 12.61
N GLY A 141 17.95 -10.55 13.05
CA GLY A 141 18.84 -11.57 12.52
C GLY A 141 18.41 -12.03 11.12
N THR A 142 19.34 -12.08 10.19
CA THR A 142 19.08 -12.60 8.84
C THR A 142 19.04 -14.14 8.87
N VAL A 143 18.03 -14.72 8.22
CA VAL A 143 17.99 -16.14 7.85
C VAL A 143 18.54 -16.31 6.44
N VAL A 144 17.95 -15.57 5.49
CA VAL A 144 18.38 -15.50 4.10
C VAL A 144 17.96 -14.17 3.48
N LYS A 145 18.72 -13.67 2.52
CA LYS A 145 18.37 -12.51 1.68
C LYS A 145 18.48 -12.86 0.20
N GLY A 146 17.53 -12.37 -0.58
CA GLY A 146 17.55 -12.49 -2.04
C GLY A 146 17.29 -13.91 -2.55
N THR A 147 16.66 -14.76 -1.76
CA THR A 147 16.37 -16.14 -2.21
C THR A 147 15.15 -16.19 -3.12
N THR A 148 15.20 -17.03 -4.14
CA THR A 148 14.05 -17.40 -4.99
C THR A 148 13.35 -18.65 -4.49
N LYS A 149 13.98 -19.41 -3.55
CA LYS A 149 13.39 -20.59 -2.91
C LYS A 149 12.23 -20.16 -2.01
N LEU A 150 11.29 -21.08 -1.77
CA LEU A 150 10.12 -20.87 -0.91
C LEU A 150 10.30 -21.46 0.50
N THR A 151 11.54 -21.83 0.83
CA THR A 151 11.91 -22.35 2.15
C THR A 151 13.33 -21.93 2.51
N ALA A 152 13.59 -21.78 3.81
CA ALA A 152 14.92 -21.50 4.35
C ALA A 152 15.07 -22.10 5.74
N ASN A 153 16.28 -22.55 6.07
CA ASN A 153 16.62 -23.09 7.37
C ASN A 153 17.46 -22.09 8.17
N LYS A 154 17.13 -21.91 9.43
CA LYS A 154 17.96 -21.24 10.43
C LYS A 154 18.54 -22.30 11.37
N THR A 155 19.84 -22.42 11.33
CA THR A 155 20.61 -23.37 12.17
C THR A 155 21.23 -22.66 13.37
N LYS A 156 21.89 -23.42 14.24
CA LYS A 156 22.59 -22.95 15.43
C LYS A 156 21.67 -22.22 16.41
N LEU A 157 20.43 -22.66 16.50
CA LEU A 157 19.47 -22.16 17.47
C LEU A 157 19.55 -22.96 18.75
N THR A 158 19.28 -22.32 19.88
CA THR A 158 19.27 -23.00 21.19
C THR A 158 18.00 -23.82 21.34
N SER A 159 18.15 -25.15 21.58
CA SER A 159 17.02 -26.04 21.89
C SER A 159 16.22 -25.53 23.08
N GLY A 160 14.92 -25.74 23.07
CA GLY A 160 14.01 -25.29 24.12
C GLY A 160 13.65 -23.78 24.07
N LYS A 161 14.41 -22.96 23.35
CA LYS A 161 14.11 -21.51 23.18
C LYS A 161 13.09 -21.26 22.07
N THR A 162 12.30 -20.19 22.22
CA THR A 162 11.35 -19.74 21.20
C THR A 162 11.98 -18.66 20.34
N TYR A 163 11.88 -18.85 19.03
CA TYR A 163 12.33 -17.87 18.04
C TYR A 163 11.17 -17.38 17.17
N TYR A 164 11.27 -16.15 16.71
CA TYR A 164 10.25 -15.42 15.95
C TYR A 164 10.78 -15.10 14.56
N PHE A 165 9.94 -15.28 13.56
CA PHE A 165 10.30 -15.14 12.15
C PHE A 165 9.33 -14.22 11.42
N ARG A 166 9.85 -13.49 10.42
CA ARG A 166 9.09 -12.76 9.45
C ARG A 166 9.80 -12.78 8.10
N ALA A 167 9.05 -12.58 7.03
CA ALA A 167 9.58 -12.48 5.68
C ALA A 167 8.95 -11.32 4.93
N ARG A 168 9.60 -10.88 3.87
CA ARG A 168 9.06 -9.97 2.87
C ARG A 168 9.50 -10.43 1.49
N ALA A 169 8.67 -10.19 0.49
CA ALA A 169 9.02 -10.35 -0.91
C ALA A 169 9.57 -9.05 -1.47
N TYR A 170 10.28 -9.11 -2.60
CA TYR A 170 10.66 -7.93 -3.37
C TYR A 170 10.51 -8.18 -4.86
N LYS A 171 10.33 -7.09 -5.61
CA LYS A 171 10.45 -7.01 -7.06
C LYS A 171 11.58 -6.06 -7.41
N MET A 172 12.37 -6.41 -8.42
CA MET A 172 13.38 -5.51 -8.98
C MET A 172 12.72 -4.48 -9.89
N VAL A 173 13.08 -3.21 -9.72
CA VAL A 173 12.68 -2.11 -10.60
C VAL A 173 13.98 -1.40 -10.98
N GLY A 174 14.47 -1.70 -12.17
CA GLY A 174 15.86 -1.40 -12.51
C GLY A 174 16.81 -2.11 -11.55
N SER A 175 17.73 -1.39 -10.94
CA SER A 175 18.67 -1.90 -9.93
C SER A 175 18.13 -1.89 -8.48
N ALA A 176 16.95 -1.31 -8.24
CA ALA A 176 16.38 -1.14 -6.92
C ALA A 176 15.41 -2.27 -6.54
N LYS A 177 15.43 -2.68 -5.26
CA LYS A 177 14.45 -3.61 -4.69
C LYS A 177 13.25 -2.86 -4.13
N VAL A 178 12.06 -3.12 -4.68
CA VAL A 178 10.80 -2.65 -4.10
C VAL A 178 10.20 -3.78 -3.26
N TYR A 179 10.06 -3.55 -1.97
CA TYR A 179 9.64 -4.56 -1.02
C TYR A 179 8.15 -4.53 -0.72
N THR A 180 7.57 -5.69 -0.51
CA THR A 180 6.26 -5.82 0.14
C THR A 180 6.36 -5.44 1.62
N GLY A 181 5.23 -5.26 2.29
CA GLY A 181 5.22 -5.27 3.75
C GLY A 181 5.70 -6.63 4.30
N TYR A 182 6.14 -6.63 5.57
CA TYR A 182 6.49 -7.88 6.24
C TYR A 182 5.27 -8.78 6.47
N SER A 183 5.50 -10.09 6.43
CA SER A 183 4.53 -11.10 6.88
C SER A 183 4.10 -10.88 8.33
N ALA A 184 3.02 -11.54 8.73
CA ALA A 184 2.77 -11.77 10.16
C ALA A 184 3.97 -12.50 10.80
N VAL A 185 4.30 -12.13 12.05
CA VAL A 185 5.35 -12.81 12.81
C VAL A 185 4.84 -14.19 13.24
N LYS A 186 5.61 -15.23 12.94
CA LYS A 186 5.39 -16.61 13.39
C LYS A 186 6.50 -17.02 14.33
N SER A 187 6.18 -17.88 15.27
CA SER A 187 7.16 -18.39 16.25
C SER A 187 7.21 -19.91 16.27
N VAL A 188 8.33 -20.43 16.72
CA VAL A 188 8.53 -21.86 16.97
C VAL A 188 9.43 -22.05 18.19
N LYS A 189 9.10 -23.03 19.03
CA LYS A 189 10.00 -23.54 20.05
C LYS A 189 10.94 -24.57 19.38
N VAL A 190 12.22 -24.33 19.48
CA VAL A 190 13.25 -25.15 18.81
C VAL A 190 13.42 -26.48 19.56
N LYS A 191 13.48 -27.56 18.78
CA LYS A 191 13.82 -28.91 19.32
C LYS A 191 15.25 -28.98 19.78
#